data_494a9fc4f39916312836ffd204452d0e
#
_entry.id   494a9fc4f39916312836ffd204452d0e
#
_cell.length_a   1.000
_cell.length_b   1.000
_cell.length_c   1.000
_cell.angle_alpha   90.00
_cell.angle_beta   90.00
_cell.angle_gamma   90.00
#
_symmetry.space_group_name_H-M   'P 1'
#
loop_
_entity.id
_entity.type
_entity.pdbx_description
1 polymer ?
#
loop_
_entity_poly.entity_id
_entity_poly.type
_entity_poly.pdbx_seq_one_letter_code
_entity_poly.pdbx_strand_id
1 'polypeptide(L)'
;SYPVDDDSIRPRRLIAYGGHGICMGFWGVTDGEAGHMVILETADDAAVRIDRTAGRLVAAPEWDAQKGALGYPRRLRYVFFDRGGHVAMCKRYRAYAKSVGRFRTLAEKRKACPAVDRLVGAVNVWCWDRDAVGLVREMQAAGIRRILWSHRRPPDQVKALNAMPGVLTSRYDIYQDVMNPANFTHLRGVHSDWPTAMWPDGLNLDARGDWRRGWRVHGKDGTMYPCGVLCDLLAPALARRRIAEDLKGHPYRCRFIDTTTASPWRECYHPDHPMTRTDSRKAKMDLLRVVSGEFGLVCGSETGHDAAVPVAHYFEGMLSLGPYRVPDAGRDMARI
;
A
#
# COMPACT_ATOMS: atom_id res chain seq x y z
N SER A 1 -20.50 -0.24 -5.22
CA SER A 1 -21.76 0.19 -4.57
C SER A 1 -22.67 -1.00 -4.42
N TYR A 2 -23.48 -0.99 -3.36
CA TYR A 2 -24.45 -2.05 -3.06
C TYR A 2 -25.81 -1.39 -2.82
N PRO A 3 -26.93 -2.03 -3.23
CA PRO A 3 -28.24 -1.62 -2.79
C PRO A 3 -28.34 -1.62 -1.27
N VAL A 4 -29.07 -0.65 -0.69
CA VAL A 4 -29.18 -0.55 0.79
C VAL A 4 -29.98 -1.69 1.42
N ASP A 5 -30.76 -2.40 0.62
CA ASP A 5 -31.59 -3.56 0.97
C ASP A 5 -30.94 -4.91 0.58
N ASP A 6 -29.71 -4.92 0.06
CA ASP A 6 -29.01 -6.14 -0.32
C ASP A 6 -28.72 -7.04 0.89
N ASP A 7 -29.44 -8.12 1.02
CA ASP A 7 -29.35 -9.08 2.14
C ASP A 7 -28.06 -9.89 2.13
N SER A 8 -27.33 -9.94 1.03
CA SER A 8 -26.04 -10.64 0.94
C SER A 8 -24.93 -9.91 1.71
N ILE A 9 -25.09 -8.61 1.94
CA ILE A 9 -24.10 -7.79 2.62
C ILE A 9 -24.20 -7.97 4.13
N ARG A 10 -23.18 -8.58 4.71
CA ARG A 10 -23.08 -8.79 6.15
C ARG A 10 -22.55 -7.55 6.88
N PRO A 11 -22.96 -7.32 8.13
CA PRO A 11 -22.37 -6.30 8.99
C PRO A 11 -20.84 -6.41 9.04
N ARG A 12 -20.14 -5.27 9.02
CA ARG A 12 -18.69 -5.22 9.01
C ARG A 12 -18.15 -3.87 9.47
N ARG A 13 -16.90 -3.88 9.86
CA ARG A 13 -16.14 -2.67 10.19
C ARG A 13 -14.98 -2.52 9.20
N LEU A 14 -14.94 -1.42 8.49
CA LEU A 14 -13.91 -1.08 7.52
C LEU A 14 -13.03 0.03 8.10
N ILE A 15 -11.79 -0.28 8.44
CA ILE A 15 -10.84 0.76 8.88
C ILE A 15 -10.57 1.75 7.76
N ALA A 16 -10.30 2.99 8.12
CA ALA A 16 -9.77 3.95 7.15
C ALA A 16 -8.32 3.57 6.88
N TYR A 17 -8.05 3.28 5.61
CA TYR A 17 -6.73 2.89 5.09
C TYR A 17 -6.18 1.55 5.62
N GLY A 18 -5.74 0.77 4.68
CA GLY A 18 -5.23 -0.59 4.85
C GLY A 18 -5.93 -1.55 3.90
N GLY A 19 -5.33 -2.72 3.66
CA GLY A 19 -5.74 -3.67 2.62
C GLY A 19 -7.19 -4.16 2.67
N HIS A 20 -7.83 -4.11 3.83
CA HIS A 20 -9.22 -4.54 4.04
C HIS A 20 -10.16 -3.40 4.46
N GLY A 21 -9.68 -2.17 4.36
CA GLY A 21 -10.42 -0.98 4.72
C GLY A 21 -10.92 -0.18 3.51
N ILE A 22 -11.25 1.07 3.74
CA ILE A 22 -11.59 2.01 2.67
C ILE A 22 -10.31 2.69 2.15
N CYS A 23 -10.16 2.79 0.83
CA CYS A 23 -9.00 3.43 0.20
C CYS A 23 -9.09 4.95 0.12
N MET A 24 -10.28 5.50 0.34
CA MET A 24 -10.56 6.93 0.40
C MET A 24 -11.46 7.21 1.60
N GLY A 25 -11.17 8.26 2.35
CA GLY A 25 -11.85 8.57 3.60
C GLY A 25 -13.27 9.11 3.42
N PHE A 26 -14.12 8.44 2.65
CA PHE A 26 -15.52 8.82 2.52
C PHE A 26 -16.45 7.63 2.19
N TRP A 27 -17.72 7.82 2.45
CA TRP A 27 -18.81 6.99 1.93
C TRP A 27 -20.04 7.84 1.63
N GLY A 28 -21.06 7.29 1.03
CA GLY A 28 -22.31 7.99 0.79
C GLY A 28 -23.45 7.08 0.42
N VAL A 29 -24.63 7.65 0.41
CA VAL A 29 -25.88 7.03 0.00
C VAL A 29 -26.57 7.90 -1.04
N THR A 30 -27.10 7.29 -2.09
CA THR A 30 -27.79 7.99 -3.18
C THR A 30 -28.93 7.12 -3.71
N ASP A 31 -29.98 7.76 -4.23
CA ASP A 31 -31.05 7.13 -5.01
C ASP A 31 -30.70 7.02 -6.51
N GLY A 32 -29.49 7.45 -6.89
CA GLY A 32 -29.02 7.53 -8.28
C GLY A 32 -28.83 8.98 -8.73
N GLU A 33 -29.60 9.92 -8.22
CA GLU A 33 -29.52 11.35 -8.49
C GLU A 33 -29.16 12.14 -7.24
N ALA A 34 -30.07 12.26 -6.29
CA ALA A 34 -29.85 12.92 -5.02
C ALA A 34 -29.14 12.01 -4.03
N GLY A 35 -28.60 12.62 -2.95
CA GLY A 35 -27.96 11.86 -1.88
C GLY A 35 -27.13 12.69 -0.93
N HIS A 36 -26.37 11.99 -0.12
CA HIS A 36 -25.38 12.61 0.75
C HIS A 36 -24.11 11.78 0.78
N MET A 37 -23.02 12.44 1.09
CA MET A 37 -21.76 11.79 1.41
C MET A 37 -21.21 12.28 2.74
N VAL A 38 -20.38 11.44 3.34
CA VAL A 38 -19.68 11.75 4.60
C VAL A 38 -18.19 11.64 4.34
N ILE A 39 -17.44 12.67 4.66
CA ILE A 39 -15.99 12.71 4.55
C ILE A 39 -15.39 12.61 5.95
N LEU A 40 -14.50 11.65 6.16
CA LEU A 40 -13.67 11.52 7.36
C LEU A 40 -12.50 12.51 7.27
N GLU A 41 -12.65 13.72 7.83
CA GLU A 41 -11.57 14.72 7.80
C GLU A 41 -10.40 14.29 8.69
N THR A 42 -10.68 13.58 9.79
CA THR A 42 -9.67 12.98 10.69
C THR A 42 -9.78 11.46 10.63
N ALA A 43 -9.01 10.86 9.74
CA ALA A 43 -9.15 9.45 9.38
C ALA A 43 -8.14 8.50 10.05
N ASP A 44 -7.16 9.02 10.81
CA ASP A 44 -6.04 8.19 11.30
C ASP A 44 -6.47 7.05 12.24
N ASP A 45 -7.52 7.27 13.03
CA ASP A 45 -8.09 6.26 13.92
C ASP A 45 -9.52 5.86 13.52
N ALA A 46 -9.94 6.24 12.31
CA ALA A 46 -11.31 6.07 11.89
C ALA A 46 -11.61 4.71 11.26
N ALA A 47 -12.86 4.33 11.37
CA ALA A 47 -13.47 3.22 10.63
C ALA A 47 -14.88 3.60 10.19
N VAL A 48 -15.42 2.86 9.26
CA VAL A 48 -16.83 2.88 8.89
C VAL A 48 -17.43 1.55 9.31
N ARG A 49 -18.38 1.59 10.22
CA ARG A 49 -19.17 0.44 10.58
C ARG A 49 -20.40 0.37 9.68
N ILE A 50 -20.60 -0.76 9.04
CA ILE A 50 -21.76 -1.06 8.22
C ILE A 50 -22.60 -2.07 9.00
N ASP A 51 -23.81 -1.70 9.37
CA ASP A 51 -24.78 -2.53 10.06
C ASP A 51 -26.07 -2.60 9.26
N ARG A 52 -26.99 -3.47 9.72
CA ARG A 52 -28.33 -3.56 9.19
C ARG A 52 -29.35 -3.12 10.24
N THR A 53 -30.14 -2.12 9.92
CA THR A 53 -31.21 -1.58 10.76
C THR A 53 -32.51 -1.58 9.97
N ALA A 54 -33.55 -2.20 10.49
CA ALA A 54 -34.86 -2.34 9.82
C ALA A 54 -34.72 -2.83 8.34
N GLY A 55 -33.89 -3.85 8.13
CA GLY A 55 -33.68 -4.44 6.79
C GLY A 55 -32.76 -3.63 5.86
N ARG A 56 -32.27 -2.46 6.26
CA ARG A 56 -31.46 -1.58 5.42
C ARG A 56 -30.04 -1.46 5.92
N LEU A 57 -29.06 -1.35 5.01
CA LEU A 57 -27.68 -1.07 5.35
C LEU A 57 -27.54 0.36 5.84
N VAL A 58 -26.87 0.53 6.98
CA VAL A 58 -26.54 1.81 7.59
C VAL A 58 -25.03 1.89 7.80
N ALA A 59 -24.42 2.99 7.39
CA ALA A 59 -23.00 3.24 7.60
C ALA A 59 -22.81 4.31 8.68
N ALA A 60 -22.02 3.98 9.69
CA ALA A 60 -21.71 4.87 10.80
C ALA A 60 -20.19 5.07 10.94
N PRO A 61 -19.73 6.29 11.24
CA PRO A 61 -18.33 6.53 11.57
C PRO A 61 -18.01 6.03 12.97
N GLU A 62 -16.81 5.49 13.10
CA GLU A 62 -16.24 5.12 14.39
C GLU A 62 -14.82 5.66 14.49
N TRP A 63 -14.36 5.92 15.71
CA TRP A 63 -12.96 6.21 15.99
C TRP A 63 -12.49 5.40 17.17
N ASP A 64 -11.35 4.74 16.99
CA ASP A 64 -10.63 4.14 18.09
C ASP A 64 -9.90 5.24 18.89
N ALA A 65 -9.77 5.01 20.19
CA ALA A 65 -8.89 5.82 21.02
C ALA A 65 -7.44 5.64 20.54
N GLN A 66 -6.69 6.74 20.49
CA GLN A 66 -5.28 6.72 20.13
C GLN A 66 -4.44 6.56 21.40
N LYS A 67 -3.77 5.42 21.57
CA LYS A 67 -3.06 5.04 22.80
C LYS A 67 -3.93 5.21 24.06
N GLY A 68 -5.19 4.80 23.97
CA GLY A 68 -6.15 4.88 25.08
C GLY A 68 -6.80 6.25 25.30
N ALA A 69 -6.48 7.27 24.49
CA ALA A 69 -7.00 8.62 24.64
C ALA A 69 -7.64 9.18 23.36
N LEU A 70 -8.61 10.07 23.51
CA LEU A 70 -9.18 10.87 22.42
C LEU A 70 -8.45 12.24 22.36
N GLY A 71 -7.15 12.21 22.15
CA GLY A 71 -6.24 13.35 22.28
C GLY A 71 -6.36 14.44 21.21
N TYR A 72 -7.25 14.29 20.20
CA TYR A 72 -7.49 15.30 19.16
C TYR A 72 -8.95 15.32 18.72
N PRO A 73 -9.47 16.45 18.16
CA PRO A 73 -10.84 16.55 17.68
C PRO A 73 -11.11 15.56 16.53
N ARG A 74 -12.24 14.87 16.58
CA ARG A 74 -12.75 14.03 15.49
C ARG A 74 -13.67 14.86 14.62
N ARG A 75 -13.42 14.87 13.31
CA ARG A 75 -14.15 15.71 12.37
C ARG A 75 -14.75 14.91 11.25
N LEU A 76 -16.02 15.18 10.98
CA LEU A 76 -16.79 14.71 9.83
C LEU A 76 -17.28 15.89 9.02
N ARG A 77 -17.44 15.67 7.74
CA ARG A 77 -18.15 16.59 6.86
C ARG A 77 -19.29 15.86 6.15
N TYR A 78 -20.51 16.28 6.36
CA TYR A 78 -21.65 15.88 5.57
C TYR A 78 -21.79 16.82 4.36
N VAL A 79 -22.03 16.25 3.18
CA VAL A 79 -22.30 16.99 1.94
C VAL A 79 -23.56 16.42 1.33
N PHE A 80 -24.56 17.25 1.14
CA PHE A 80 -25.81 16.91 0.49
C PHE A 80 -25.79 17.41 -0.95
N PHE A 81 -26.45 16.71 -1.84
CA PHE A 81 -26.58 17.07 -3.24
C PHE A 81 -27.91 16.54 -3.79
N ASP A 82 -28.48 17.27 -4.71
CA ASP A 82 -29.80 17.02 -5.31
C ASP A 82 -29.72 16.28 -6.65
N ARG A 83 -28.52 16.14 -7.21
CA ARG A 83 -28.29 15.44 -8.50
C ARG A 83 -26.85 14.94 -8.67
N GLY A 84 -26.71 13.98 -9.61
CA GLY A 84 -25.42 13.47 -10.06
C GLY A 84 -24.89 12.27 -9.30
N GLY A 85 -25.64 11.75 -8.34
CA GLY A 85 -25.40 10.46 -7.67
C GLY A 85 -23.97 10.24 -7.19
N HIS A 86 -23.45 9.03 -7.37
CA HIS A 86 -22.09 8.68 -6.97
C HIS A 86 -20.99 9.49 -7.68
N VAL A 87 -21.26 9.99 -8.89
CA VAL A 87 -20.30 10.83 -9.63
C VAL A 87 -20.14 12.18 -8.93
N ALA A 88 -21.25 12.77 -8.40
CA ALA A 88 -21.18 13.98 -7.59
C ALA A 88 -20.35 13.75 -6.32
N MET A 89 -20.49 12.61 -5.64
CA MET A 89 -19.66 12.24 -4.49
C MET A 89 -18.18 12.21 -4.85
N CYS A 90 -17.81 11.52 -5.92
CA CYS A 90 -16.40 11.41 -6.35
C CYS A 90 -15.82 12.78 -6.72
N LYS A 91 -16.58 13.66 -7.40
CA LYS A 91 -16.16 15.03 -7.72
C LYS A 91 -15.94 15.86 -6.45
N ARG A 92 -16.85 15.77 -5.48
CA ARG A 92 -16.74 16.43 -4.16
C ARG A 92 -15.55 15.95 -3.37
N TYR A 93 -15.36 14.62 -3.30
CA TYR A 93 -14.19 14.07 -2.63
C TYR A 93 -12.88 14.51 -3.28
N ARG A 94 -12.80 14.50 -4.61
CA ARG A 94 -11.62 15.00 -5.33
C ARG A 94 -11.33 16.48 -5.02
N ALA A 95 -12.36 17.33 -4.92
CA ALA A 95 -12.20 18.73 -4.54
C ALA A 95 -11.63 18.84 -3.11
N TYR A 96 -12.16 18.05 -2.17
CA TYR A 96 -11.64 17.96 -0.82
C TYR A 96 -10.17 17.45 -0.79
N ALA A 97 -9.87 16.36 -1.49
CA ALA A 97 -8.51 15.80 -1.55
C ALA A 97 -7.49 16.83 -2.10
N LYS A 98 -7.90 17.65 -3.08
CA LYS A 98 -7.09 18.77 -3.57
C LYS A 98 -6.85 19.81 -2.48
N SER A 99 -7.89 20.22 -1.75
CA SER A 99 -7.78 21.26 -0.72
C SER A 99 -6.91 20.85 0.46
N VAL A 100 -6.73 19.54 0.73
CA VAL A 100 -5.90 19.02 1.82
C VAL A 100 -4.57 18.39 1.34
N GLY A 101 -4.19 18.62 0.07
CA GLY A 101 -2.91 18.17 -0.47
C GLY A 101 -2.79 16.66 -0.73
N ARG A 102 -3.90 15.93 -0.76
CA ARG A 102 -3.93 14.47 -1.04
C ARG A 102 -4.08 14.13 -2.52
N PHE A 103 -4.17 15.11 -3.38
CA PHE A 103 -4.34 14.92 -4.81
C PHE A 103 -3.13 15.40 -5.59
N ARG A 104 -2.63 14.56 -6.50
CA ARG A 104 -1.56 14.91 -7.43
C ARG A 104 -1.86 14.26 -8.77
N THR A 105 -1.82 15.03 -9.83
CA THR A 105 -2.08 14.53 -11.19
C THR A 105 -0.90 13.71 -11.71
N LEU A 106 -1.17 12.84 -12.69
CA LEU A 106 -0.10 12.11 -13.39
C LEU A 106 0.87 13.07 -14.10
N ALA A 107 0.37 14.19 -14.64
CA ALA A 107 1.20 15.21 -15.28
C ALA A 107 2.19 15.84 -14.30
N GLU A 108 1.74 16.19 -13.09
CA GLU A 108 2.62 16.70 -12.02
C GLU A 108 3.65 15.66 -11.57
N LYS A 109 3.25 14.39 -11.48
CA LYS A 109 4.17 13.28 -11.15
C LYS A 109 5.22 13.09 -12.24
N ARG A 110 4.83 13.10 -13.51
CA ARG A 110 5.75 13.02 -14.66
C ARG A 110 6.73 14.19 -14.70
N LYS A 111 6.28 15.40 -14.37
CA LYS A 111 7.15 16.57 -14.27
C LYS A 111 8.20 16.43 -13.17
N ALA A 112 7.81 15.89 -12.00
CA ALA A 112 8.70 15.70 -10.86
C ALA A 112 9.65 14.50 -11.04
N CYS A 113 9.18 13.43 -11.68
CA CYS A 113 9.95 12.20 -11.97
C CYS A 113 9.64 11.76 -13.40
N PRO A 114 10.46 12.16 -14.42
CA PRO A 114 10.20 11.85 -15.82
C PRO A 114 10.10 10.34 -16.12
N ALA A 115 10.75 9.49 -15.33
CA ALA A 115 10.69 8.04 -15.46
C ALA A 115 9.26 7.47 -15.26
N VAL A 116 8.37 8.21 -14.61
CA VAL A 116 6.94 7.87 -14.45
C VAL A 116 6.23 7.73 -15.81
N ASP A 117 6.70 8.41 -16.86
CA ASP A 117 6.15 8.22 -18.21
C ASP A 117 6.25 6.78 -18.69
N ARG A 118 7.27 6.04 -18.28
CA ARG A 118 7.48 4.65 -18.65
C ARG A 118 6.46 3.70 -18.02
N LEU A 119 5.74 4.11 -16.96
CA LEU A 119 4.63 3.34 -16.38
C LEU A 119 3.37 3.36 -17.26
N VAL A 120 3.18 4.41 -18.06
CA VAL A 120 1.95 4.57 -18.83
C VAL A 120 1.86 3.48 -19.90
N GLY A 121 0.90 2.56 -19.76
CA GLY A 121 0.73 1.40 -20.64
C GLY A 121 1.78 0.31 -20.48
N ALA A 122 2.56 0.32 -19.39
CA ALA A 122 3.54 -0.73 -19.13
C ALA A 122 2.89 -1.99 -18.57
N VAL A 123 3.34 -3.13 -19.06
CA VAL A 123 3.07 -4.44 -18.46
C VAL A 123 4.01 -4.63 -17.27
N ASN A 124 3.46 -4.92 -16.11
CA ASN A 124 4.25 -5.23 -14.91
C ASN A 124 4.65 -6.71 -14.92
N VAL A 125 5.95 -6.97 -14.91
CA VAL A 125 6.52 -8.32 -15.07
C VAL A 125 7.25 -8.74 -13.82
N TRP A 126 6.70 -9.76 -13.14
CA TRP A 126 7.35 -10.54 -12.11
C TRP A 126 7.82 -11.87 -12.71
N CYS A 127 9.09 -11.98 -13.02
CA CYS A 127 9.63 -13.18 -13.65
C CYS A 127 10.97 -13.57 -13.04
N TRP A 128 11.13 -14.88 -12.76
CA TRP A 128 12.32 -15.46 -12.15
C TRP A 128 13.29 -16.05 -13.19
N ASP A 129 12.98 -15.94 -14.49
CA ASP A 129 13.89 -16.38 -15.55
C ASP A 129 15.24 -15.69 -15.41
N ARG A 130 16.31 -16.43 -15.69
CA ARG A 130 17.69 -15.94 -15.56
C ARG A 130 18.06 -14.96 -16.68
N ASP A 131 17.52 -15.13 -17.88
CA ASP A 131 17.73 -14.23 -19.02
C ASP A 131 16.61 -13.19 -19.15
N ALA A 132 16.61 -12.22 -18.25
CA ALA A 132 15.66 -11.12 -18.30
C ALA A 132 15.79 -10.27 -19.57
N VAL A 133 17.00 -10.13 -20.11
CA VAL A 133 17.27 -9.31 -21.30
C VAL A 133 16.71 -9.98 -22.54
N GLY A 134 16.94 -11.29 -22.72
CA GLY A 134 16.36 -12.10 -23.81
C GLY A 134 14.85 -12.08 -23.77
N LEU A 135 14.25 -12.35 -22.60
CA LEU A 135 12.80 -12.34 -22.44
C LEU A 135 12.19 -10.97 -22.78
N VAL A 136 12.80 -9.87 -22.34
CA VAL A 136 12.29 -8.53 -22.68
C VAL A 136 12.39 -8.25 -24.18
N ARG A 137 13.44 -8.74 -24.88
CA ARG A 137 13.54 -8.65 -26.34
C ARG A 137 12.42 -9.41 -27.04
N GLU A 138 12.12 -10.64 -26.58
CA GLU A 138 11.00 -11.44 -27.10
C GLU A 138 9.66 -10.72 -26.89
N MET A 139 9.42 -10.18 -25.69
CA MET A 139 8.22 -9.40 -25.40
C MET A 139 8.10 -8.18 -26.33
N GLN A 140 9.20 -7.46 -26.59
CA GLN A 140 9.21 -6.31 -27.49
C GLN A 140 8.99 -6.72 -28.94
N ALA A 141 9.55 -7.85 -29.39
CA ALA A 141 9.30 -8.43 -30.71
C ALA A 141 7.82 -8.85 -30.89
N ALA A 142 7.18 -9.32 -29.81
CA ALA A 142 5.75 -9.60 -29.76
C ALA A 142 4.84 -8.35 -29.62
N GLY A 143 5.41 -7.15 -29.67
CA GLY A 143 4.67 -5.88 -29.62
C GLY A 143 4.48 -5.27 -28.24
N ILE A 144 4.95 -5.89 -27.16
CA ILE A 144 4.88 -5.36 -25.79
C ILE A 144 6.04 -4.37 -25.60
N ARG A 145 5.80 -3.11 -25.91
CA ARG A 145 6.86 -2.08 -25.97
C ARG A 145 7.19 -1.42 -24.64
N ARG A 146 6.26 -1.40 -23.68
CA ARG A 146 6.45 -0.79 -22.36
C ARG A 146 6.38 -1.85 -21.28
N ILE A 147 7.44 -1.96 -20.50
CA ILE A 147 7.63 -3.04 -19.52
C ILE A 147 8.16 -2.45 -18.23
N LEU A 148 7.44 -2.72 -17.13
CA LEU A 148 7.95 -2.56 -15.78
C LEU A 148 8.53 -3.91 -15.34
N TRP A 149 9.85 -4.04 -15.34
CA TRP A 149 10.50 -5.23 -14.83
C TRP A 149 10.66 -5.15 -13.32
N SER A 150 9.88 -5.88 -12.58
CA SER A 150 9.78 -5.75 -11.10
C SER A 150 10.67 -6.72 -10.32
N HIS A 151 11.21 -7.76 -10.95
CA HIS A 151 12.05 -8.73 -10.26
C HIS A 151 13.54 -8.32 -10.25
N ARG A 152 14.20 -8.56 -9.10
CA ARG A 152 15.63 -8.26 -8.89
C ARG A 152 16.51 -8.97 -9.93
N ARG A 153 17.56 -8.26 -10.40
CA ARG A 153 18.54 -8.75 -11.39
C ARG A 153 19.97 -8.34 -11.01
N PRO A 154 20.99 -9.07 -11.50
CA PRO A 154 22.38 -8.64 -11.39
C PRO A 154 22.62 -7.26 -12.04
N PRO A 155 23.66 -6.53 -11.61
CA PRO A 155 23.93 -5.16 -12.07
C PRO A 155 24.04 -5.00 -13.59
N ASP A 156 24.68 -5.95 -14.26
CA ASP A 156 24.85 -5.97 -15.72
C ASP A 156 23.51 -6.07 -16.46
N GLN A 157 22.62 -6.95 -16.02
CA GLN A 157 21.28 -7.07 -16.57
C GLN A 157 20.44 -5.83 -16.30
N VAL A 158 20.52 -5.24 -15.09
CA VAL A 158 19.82 -3.97 -14.78
C VAL A 158 20.28 -2.87 -15.73
N LYS A 159 21.60 -2.76 -15.98
CA LYS A 159 22.15 -1.79 -16.95
C LYS A 159 21.65 -2.06 -18.37
N ALA A 160 21.68 -3.31 -18.82
CA ALA A 160 21.20 -3.71 -20.14
C ALA A 160 19.69 -3.40 -20.32
N LEU A 161 18.86 -3.77 -19.35
CA LEU A 161 17.42 -3.46 -19.35
C LEU A 161 17.14 -1.95 -19.35
N ASN A 162 17.91 -1.16 -18.58
CA ASN A 162 17.79 0.30 -18.56
C ASN A 162 18.12 0.97 -19.91
N ALA A 163 18.96 0.35 -20.72
CA ALA A 163 19.31 0.82 -22.07
C ALA A 163 18.21 0.51 -23.11
N MET A 164 17.29 -0.42 -22.80
CA MET A 164 16.22 -0.80 -23.73
C MET A 164 15.09 0.25 -23.72
N PRO A 165 14.60 0.67 -24.90
CA PRO A 165 13.49 1.62 -24.99
C PRO A 165 12.24 1.09 -24.26
N GLY A 166 11.54 1.97 -23.52
CA GLY A 166 10.27 1.64 -22.86
C GLY A 166 10.38 0.74 -21.62
N VAL A 167 11.59 0.31 -21.24
CA VAL A 167 11.80 -0.53 -20.07
C VAL A 167 12.07 0.32 -18.83
N LEU A 168 11.37 0.01 -17.74
CA LEU A 168 11.58 0.56 -16.40
C LEU A 168 11.99 -0.60 -15.47
N THR A 169 13.19 -0.53 -14.91
CA THR A 169 13.66 -1.54 -13.96
C THR A 169 13.25 -1.19 -12.54
N SER A 170 12.69 -2.15 -11.84
CA SER A 170 12.25 -2.05 -10.45
C SER A 170 12.93 -3.09 -9.57
N ARG A 171 12.89 -2.82 -8.30
CA ARG A 171 13.28 -3.75 -7.24
C ARG A 171 12.17 -3.81 -6.19
N TYR A 172 11.89 -5.02 -5.71
CA TYR A 172 11.09 -5.27 -4.52
C TYR A 172 11.91 -4.94 -3.27
N ASP A 173 11.32 -4.14 -2.37
CA ASP A 173 11.87 -3.84 -1.06
C ASP A 173 10.82 -4.12 0.02
N ILE A 174 11.24 -4.75 1.12
CA ILE A 174 10.42 -4.94 2.31
C ILE A 174 11.05 -4.25 3.51
N TYR A 175 10.24 -3.49 4.24
CA TYR A 175 10.63 -2.79 5.47
C TYR A 175 9.75 -3.17 6.66
N GLN A 176 8.66 -3.89 6.44
CA GLN A 176 7.74 -4.26 7.51
C GLN A 176 8.17 -5.51 8.25
N ASP A 177 8.56 -6.56 7.51
CA ASP A 177 8.77 -7.88 8.11
C ASP A 177 10.21 -8.07 8.57
N VAL A 178 10.37 -8.47 9.83
CA VAL A 178 11.65 -8.76 10.47
C VAL A 178 11.64 -10.19 10.96
N MET A 179 12.40 -11.07 10.33
CA MET A 179 12.54 -12.45 10.80
C MET A 179 13.55 -12.53 11.94
N ASN A 180 13.21 -13.29 12.97
CA ASN A 180 14.16 -13.64 14.04
C ASN A 180 15.35 -14.42 13.45
N PRO A 181 16.59 -13.93 13.57
CA PRO A 181 17.77 -14.63 13.05
C PRO A 181 17.94 -16.06 13.59
N ALA A 182 17.49 -16.33 14.81
CA ALA A 182 17.52 -17.67 15.40
C ALA A 182 16.72 -18.72 14.60
N ASN A 183 15.78 -18.28 13.78
CA ASN A 183 14.96 -19.18 12.94
C ASN A 183 15.62 -19.52 11.59
N PHE A 184 16.72 -18.89 11.20
CA PHE A 184 17.28 -19.01 9.83
C PHE A 184 17.65 -20.44 9.46
N THR A 185 18.17 -21.24 10.40
CA THR A 185 18.51 -22.65 10.19
C THR A 185 17.29 -23.52 9.90
N HIS A 186 16.12 -23.10 10.35
CA HIS A 186 14.85 -23.82 10.17
C HIS A 186 14.13 -23.44 8.88
N LEU A 187 14.45 -22.27 8.28
CA LEU A 187 13.72 -21.78 7.10
C LEU A 187 14.20 -22.46 5.82
N ARG A 188 13.30 -22.59 4.84
CA ARG A 188 13.61 -23.02 3.47
C ARG A 188 14.47 -22.01 2.71
N GLY A 189 14.39 -20.73 3.07
CA GLY A 189 15.20 -19.65 2.53
C GLY A 189 15.13 -18.41 3.43
N VAL A 190 16.19 -17.61 3.39
CA VAL A 190 16.29 -16.34 4.11
C VAL A 190 16.13 -15.21 3.11
N HIS A 191 15.17 -14.33 3.35
CA HIS A 191 14.98 -13.16 2.47
C HIS A 191 16.04 -12.11 2.77
N SER A 192 16.80 -11.71 1.75
CA SER A 192 17.93 -10.78 1.90
C SER A 192 17.53 -9.37 2.37
N ASP A 193 16.26 -9.00 2.21
CA ASP A 193 15.77 -7.68 2.54
C ASP A 193 15.11 -7.60 3.93
N TRP A 194 15.05 -8.68 4.68
CA TRP A 194 14.66 -8.59 6.09
C TRP A 194 15.64 -7.73 6.86
N PRO A 195 15.22 -6.67 7.56
CA PRO A 195 16.10 -5.85 8.39
C PRO A 195 16.42 -6.54 9.71
N THR A 196 17.08 -7.69 9.64
CA THR A 196 17.31 -8.61 10.76
C THR A 196 18.09 -8.01 11.93
N ALA A 197 18.95 -7.01 11.65
CA ALA A 197 19.63 -6.24 12.69
C ALA A 197 18.68 -5.43 13.59
N MET A 198 17.42 -5.30 13.21
CA MET A 198 16.38 -4.63 14.01
C MET A 198 15.64 -5.61 14.94
N TRP A 199 15.99 -6.88 14.97
CA TRP A 199 15.44 -7.85 15.91
C TRP A 199 16.24 -7.86 17.22
N PRO A 200 15.57 -7.82 18.42
CA PRO A 200 14.13 -7.58 18.63
C PRO A 200 13.75 -6.10 18.80
N ASP A 201 14.75 -5.22 18.99
CA ASP A 201 14.61 -3.86 19.54
C ASP A 201 13.85 -2.89 18.60
N GLY A 202 13.77 -3.20 17.29
CA GLY A 202 13.03 -2.40 16.33
C GLY A 202 11.57 -2.84 16.14
N LEU A 203 11.10 -3.84 16.87
CA LEU A 203 9.77 -4.41 16.66
C LEU A 203 8.66 -3.49 17.21
N ASN A 204 7.54 -3.51 16.51
CA ASN A 204 6.30 -2.88 16.96
C ASN A 204 5.69 -3.69 18.10
N LEU A 205 5.57 -3.08 19.28
CA LEU A 205 4.95 -3.70 20.45
C LEU A 205 3.50 -3.22 20.62
N ASP A 206 2.64 -4.12 21.07
CA ASP A 206 1.28 -3.81 21.48
C ASP A 206 1.25 -3.24 22.93
N ALA A 207 0.07 -2.91 23.44
CA ALA A 207 -0.11 -2.33 24.76
C ALA A 207 0.27 -3.29 25.92
N ARG A 208 0.44 -4.57 25.65
CA ARG A 208 0.89 -5.57 26.65
C ARG A 208 2.40 -5.78 26.61
N GLY A 209 3.09 -5.13 25.64
CA GLY A 209 4.51 -5.33 25.40
C GLY A 209 4.83 -6.52 24.48
N ASP A 210 3.81 -7.18 23.92
CA ASP A 210 4.01 -8.27 22.97
C ASP A 210 4.34 -7.72 21.58
N TRP A 211 5.31 -8.32 20.89
CA TRP A 211 5.62 -7.92 19.53
C TRP A 211 4.54 -8.37 18.54
N ARG A 212 4.21 -7.49 17.60
CA ARG A 212 3.23 -7.77 16.56
C ARG A 212 3.79 -8.75 15.54
N ARG A 213 3.00 -9.78 15.24
CA ARG A 213 3.32 -10.80 14.23
C ARG A 213 3.01 -10.26 12.84
N GLY A 214 3.99 -10.38 11.94
CA GLY A 214 3.90 -10.09 10.51
C GLY A 214 3.64 -11.35 9.68
N TRP A 215 4.23 -11.39 8.50
CA TRP A 215 4.13 -12.52 7.59
C TRP A 215 4.67 -13.82 8.21
N ARG A 216 4.11 -14.96 7.79
CA ARG A 216 4.58 -16.28 8.23
C ARG A 216 5.31 -16.98 7.12
N VAL A 217 6.46 -17.55 7.43
CA VAL A 217 7.33 -18.24 6.48
C VAL A 217 7.36 -19.74 6.80
N HIS A 218 7.29 -20.56 5.77
CA HIS A 218 7.38 -22.02 5.91
C HIS A 218 8.80 -22.45 6.28
N GLY A 219 8.91 -23.19 7.37
CA GLY A 219 10.12 -23.94 7.72
C GLY A 219 10.30 -25.21 6.87
N LYS A 220 11.49 -25.79 6.98
CA LYS A 220 11.85 -27.09 6.36
C LYS A 220 11.02 -28.24 6.93
N ASP A 221 10.64 -28.11 8.18
CA ASP A 221 9.83 -29.05 8.97
C ASP A 221 8.31 -28.87 8.82
N GLY A 222 7.88 -27.93 7.97
CA GLY A 222 6.47 -27.58 7.81
C GLY A 222 5.94 -26.57 8.82
N THR A 223 6.71 -26.21 9.85
CA THR A 223 6.34 -25.20 10.84
C THR A 223 6.25 -23.81 10.20
N MET A 224 5.30 -22.99 10.67
CA MET A 224 5.13 -21.60 10.23
C MET A 224 5.81 -20.64 11.21
N TYR A 225 6.89 -20.02 10.78
CA TYR A 225 7.68 -19.05 11.55
C TYR A 225 7.19 -17.62 11.26
N PRO A 226 6.63 -16.90 12.24
CA PRO A 226 6.18 -15.52 12.02
C PRO A 226 7.36 -14.56 12.02
N CYS A 227 7.34 -13.60 11.10
CA CYS A 227 8.12 -12.37 11.21
C CYS A 227 7.53 -11.47 12.31
N GLY A 228 8.36 -10.66 12.94
CA GLY A 228 7.90 -9.48 13.67
C GLY A 228 7.60 -8.34 12.71
N VAL A 229 6.74 -7.40 13.13
CA VAL A 229 6.50 -6.16 12.41
C VAL A 229 7.46 -5.09 12.89
N LEU A 230 8.23 -4.49 11.99
CA LEU A 230 9.07 -3.33 12.30
C LEU A 230 8.19 -2.13 12.73
N CYS A 231 8.63 -1.34 13.69
CA CYS A 231 8.01 -0.04 13.96
C CYS A 231 8.17 0.89 12.75
N ASP A 232 7.07 1.45 12.26
CA ASP A 232 7.06 2.25 11.03
C ASP A 232 8.00 3.49 11.13
N LEU A 233 8.23 4.02 12.33
CA LEU A 233 9.16 5.14 12.56
C LEU A 233 10.59 4.86 12.10
N LEU A 234 11.01 3.60 12.12
CA LEU A 234 12.38 3.19 11.79
C LEU A 234 12.58 2.94 10.29
N ALA A 235 11.51 2.69 9.56
CA ALA A 235 11.58 2.31 8.15
C ALA A 235 12.20 3.38 7.23
N PRO A 236 11.92 4.69 7.35
CA PRO A 236 12.51 5.72 6.48
C PRO A 236 14.05 5.79 6.58
N ALA A 237 14.60 5.69 7.79
CA ALA A 237 16.06 5.71 7.98
C ALA A 237 16.73 4.46 7.38
N LEU A 238 16.10 3.30 7.54
CA LEU A 238 16.57 2.05 6.91
C LEU A 238 16.53 2.15 5.38
N ALA A 239 15.48 2.73 4.82
CA ALA A 239 15.35 2.91 3.38
C ALA A 239 16.43 3.83 2.82
N ARG A 240 16.71 4.98 3.46
CA ARG A 240 17.78 5.90 3.04
C ARG A 240 19.11 5.17 2.93
N ARG A 241 19.47 4.39 3.94
CA ARG A 241 20.73 3.63 3.95
C ARG A 241 20.75 2.53 2.90
N ARG A 242 19.71 1.70 2.83
CA ARG A 242 19.64 0.55 1.91
C ARG A 242 19.61 1.01 0.45
N ILE A 243 18.80 2.02 0.12
CA ILE A 243 18.65 2.50 -1.25
C ILE A 243 19.96 3.14 -1.71
N ALA A 244 20.59 3.98 -0.88
CA ALA A 244 21.87 4.60 -1.21
C ALA A 244 22.96 3.56 -1.49
N GLU A 245 23.02 2.50 -0.68
CA GLU A 245 24.01 1.44 -0.87
C GLU A 245 23.74 0.62 -2.13
N ASP A 246 22.48 0.19 -2.32
CA ASP A 246 22.10 -0.64 -3.47
C ASP A 246 22.31 0.08 -4.81
N LEU A 247 22.04 1.38 -4.87
CA LEU A 247 22.20 2.18 -6.10
C LEU A 247 23.65 2.32 -6.56
N LYS A 248 24.64 2.09 -5.68
CA LYS A 248 26.06 2.06 -6.08
C LYS A 248 26.35 0.96 -7.11
N GLY A 249 25.70 -0.17 -6.98
CA GLY A 249 25.87 -1.33 -7.86
C GLY A 249 24.71 -1.57 -8.83
N HIS A 250 23.48 -1.35 -8.37
CA HIS A 250 22.27 -1.68 -9.12
C HIS A 250 21.50 -0.40 -9.49
N PRO A 251 21.63 0.13 -10.69
CA PRO A 251 21.01 1.41 -11.08
C PRO A 251 19.51 1.26 -11.40
N TYR A 252 18.73 0.74 -10.45
CA TYR A 252 17.27 0.68 -10.55
C TYR A 252 16.65 2.07 -10.66
N ARG A 253 15.61 2.20 -11.45
CA ARG A 253 14.86 3.45 -11.67
C ARG A 253 13.50 3.45 -10.96
N CYS A 254 13.12 2.32 -10.38
CA CYS A 254 11.87 2.12 -9.67
C CYS A 254 12.11 1.25 -8.42
N ARG A 255 11.26 1.45 -7.41
CA ARG A 255 11.15 0.59 -6.23
C ARG A 255 9.69 0.26 -5.97
N PHE A 256 9.40 -1.00 -5.74
CA PHE A 256 8.14 -1.46 -5.18
C PHE A 256 8.33 -1.69 -3.69
N ILE A 257 7.62 -0.92 -2.87
CA ILE A 257 7.70 -1.01 -1.40
C ILE A 257 6.54 -1.85 -0.91
N ASP A 258 6.85 -3.07 -0.55
CA ASP A 258 5.86 -4.06 -0.12
C ASP A 258 5.12 -3.65 1.16
N THR A 259 3.86 -4.07 1.28
CA THR A 259 2.97 -3.93 2.44
C THR A 259 2.71 -2.51 2.97
N THR A 260 3.50 -1.50 2.57
CA THR A 260 3.46 -0.17 3.19
C THR A 260 2.10 0.48 3.10
N THR A 261 1.42 0.38 1.95
CA THR A 261 0.07 0.90 1.77
C THR A 261 -1.02 -0.16 2.01
N ALA A 262 -0.68 -1.44 1.99
CA ALA A 262 -1.60 -2.54 2.28
C ALA A 262 -1.84 -2.73 3.78
N SER A 263 -0.85 -2.48 4.61
CA SER A 263 -0.98 -2.69 6.04
C SER A 263 -1.62 -1.49 6.76
N PRO A 264 -2.43 -1.72 7.80
CA PRO A 264 -3.07 -0.64 8.55
C PRO A 264 -2.05 0.22 9.26
N TRP A 265 -2.45 1.43 9.64
CA TRP A 265 -1.67 2.24 10.56
C TRP A 265 -1.75 1.66 11.97
N ARG A 266 -0.62 1.66 12.67
CA ARG A 266 -0.45 0.95 13.94
C ARG A 266 0.00 1.88 15.05
N GLU A 267 -0.28 1.47 16.27
CA GLU A 267 0.37 2.02 17.45
C GLU A 267 1.56 1.14 17.80
N CYS A 268 2.60 1.75 18.37
CA CYS A 268 3.72 1.05 18.99
C CYS A 268 3.88 1.53 20.43
N TYR A 269 4.05 0.58 21.35
CA TYR A 269 4.23 0.85 22.78
C TYR A 269 5.65 0.62 23.26
N HIS A 270 6.59 0.41 22.33
CA HIS A 270 8.01 0.30 22.64
C HIS A 270 8.50 1.62 23.29
N PRO A 271 9.29 1.58 24.40
CA PRO A 271 9.73 2.79 25.11
C PRO A 271 10.58 3.73 24.24
N ASP A 272 11.47 3.20 23.40
CA ASP A 272 12.42 3.99 22.61
C ASP A 272 11.83 4.54 21.30
N HIS A 273 10.74 3.94 20.79
CA HIS A 273 10.05 4.40 19.57
C HIS A 273 8.53 4.29 19.71
N PRO A 274 7.96 4.97 20.72
CA PRO A 274 6.51 5.02 20.88
C PRO A 274 5.87 5.69 19.68
N MET A 275 4.79 5.12 19.16
CA MET A 275 4.16 5.58 17.91
C MET A 275 2.65 5.54 18.02
N THR A 276 2.00 6.60 17.59
CA THR A 276 0.55 6.68 17.37
C THR A 276 0.20 6.24 15.94
N ARG A 277 -1.09 6.00 15.62
CA ARG A 277 -1.52 5.72 14.23
C ARG A 277 -1.25 6.92 13.31
N THR A 278 -1.33 8.14 13.85
CA THR A 278 -0.93 9.35 13.10
C THR A 278 0.55 9.33 12.74
N ASP A 279 1.41 8.92 13.67
CA ASP A 279 2.86 8.81 13.41
C ASP A 279 3.17 7.67 12.45
N SER A 280 2.48 6.52 12.57
CA SER A 280 2.56 5.41 11.62
C SER A 280 2.24 5.88 10.20
N ARG A 281 1.11 6.62 10.00
CA ARG A 281 0.79 7.20 8.70
C ARG A 281 1.89 8.11 8.18
N LYS A 282 2.38 9.02 9.01
CA LYS A 282 3.46 9.95 8.62
C LYS A 282 4.73 9.20 8.22
N ALA A 283 5.14 8.22 9.02
CA ALA A 283 6.34 7.43 8.76
C ALA A 283 6.23 6.59 7.49
N LYS A 284 5.09 5.97 7.22
CA LYS A 284 4.84 5.24 5.97
C LYS A 284 4.85 6.16 4.74
N MET A 285 4.24 7.34 4.85
CA MET A 285 4.30 8.32 3.76
C MET A 285 5.70 8.90 3.59
N ASP A 286 6.48 9.03 4.66
CA ASP A 286 7.88 9.43 4.60
C ASP A 286 8.75 8.37 3.93
N LEU A 287 8.55 7.09 4.25
CA LEU A 287 9.21 5.97 3.56
C LEU A 287 9.01 6.05 2.04
N LEU A 288 7.77 6.26 1.57
CA LEU A 288 7.49 6.40 0.14
C LEU A 288 8.10 7.69 -0.45
N ARG A 289 8.16 8.77 0.34
CA ARG A 289 8.80 10.03 -0.06
C ARG A 289 10.31 9.91 -0.16
N VAL A 290 10.95 9.11 0.69
CA VAL A 290 12.38 8.78 0.54
C VAL A 290 12.64 8.23 -0.85
N VAL A 291 11.83 7.29 -1.32
CA VAL A 291 11.98 6.70 -2.67
C VAL A 291 11.69 7.73 -3.77
N SER A 292 10.53 8.38 -3.72
CA SER A 292 10.05 9.22 -4.83
C SER A 292 10.60 10.64 -4.82
N GLY A 293 10.90 11.19 -3.66
CA GLY A 293 11.36 12.57 -3.49
C GLY A 293 12.87 12.69 -3.28
N GLU A 294 13.45 11.93 -2.34
CA GLU A 294 14.88 12.07 -2.04
C GLU A 294 15.74 11.38 -3.10
N PHE A 295 15.37 10.18 -3.53
CA PHE A 295 16.11 9.44 -4.57
C PHE A 295 15.58 9.66 -5.99
N GLY A 296 14.45 10.35 -6.17
CA GLY A 296 13.87 10.63 -7.48
C GLY A 296 13.46 9.39 -8.28
N LEU A 297 13.22 8.26 -7.60
CA LEU A 297 12.86 7.00 -8.22
C LEU A 297 11.34 6.89 -8.42
N VAL A 298 10.93 6.10 -9.39
CA VAL A 298 9.53 5.67 -9.46
C VAL A 298 9.23 4.82 -8.23
N CYS A 299 8.13 5.13 -7.53
CA CYS A 299 7.73 4.45 -6.29
C CYS A 299 6.39 3.76 -6.47
N GLY A 300 6.36 2.46 -6.27
CA GLY A 300 5.16 1.65 -6.17
C GLY A 300 4.95 1.09 -4.78
N SER A 301 3.73 0.68 -4.46
CA SER A 301 3.42 -0.08 -3.25
C SER A 301 2.18 -0.95 -3.47
N GLU A 302 1.90 -1.82 -2.51
CA GLU A 302 0.78 -2.75 -2.54
C GLU A 302 -0.48 -2.05 -2.05
N THR A 303 -1.61 -2.27 -2.74
CA THR A 303 -2.93 -1.73 -2.38
C THR A 303 -2.96 -0.21 -2.17
N GLY A 304 -3.63 0.52 -3.05
CA GLY A 304 -3.62 1.99 -3.02
C GLY A 304 -4.62 2.61 -2.04
N HIS A 305 -4.22 3.74 -1.48
CA HIS A 305 -5.11 4.66 -0.79
C HIS A 305 -4.70 6.12 -1.01
N ASP A 306 -5.63 7.05 -0.78
CA ASP A 306 -5.44 8.45 -1.15
C ASP A 306 -4.34 9.18 -0.37
N ALA A 307 -4.04 8.76 0.87
CA ALA A 307 -2.95 9.34 1.64
C ALA A 307 -1.58 9.14 0.95
N ALA A 308 -1.42 8.08 0.17
CA ALA A 308 -0.18 7.77 -0.54
C ALA A 308 -0.10 8.38 -1.95
N VAL A 309 -1.20 8.89 -2.51
CA VAL A 309 -1.22 9.49 -3.85
C VAL A 309 -0.16 10.57 -4.07
N PRO A 310 0.14 11.46 -3.11
CA PRO A 310 1.19 12.47 -3.30
C PRO A 310 2.61 11.91 -3.43
N VAL A 311 2.89 10.72 -2.89
CA VAL A 311 4.23 10.16 -2.74
C VAL A 311 4.47 8.85 -3.48
N ALA A 312 3.42 8.14 -3.89
CA ALA A 312 3.51 6.95 -4.72
C ALA A 312 3.14 7.25 -6.18
N HIS A 313 3.66 6.47 -7.13
CA HIS A 313 3.40 6.62 -8.55
C HIS A 313 2.45 5.57 -9.11
N TYR A 314 2.47 4.36 -8.54
CA TYR A 314 1.56 3.27 -8.89
C TYR A 314 1.28 2.38 -7.68
N PHE A 315 0.23 1.58 -7.79
CA PHE A 315 -0.12 0.58 -6.80
C PHE A 315 -0.36 -0.76 -7.51
N GLU A 316 0.13 -1.84 -6.93
CA GLU A 316 -0.26 -3.18 -7.32
C GLU A 316 -1.55 -3.56 -6.60
N GLY A 317 -2.50 -4.15 -7.37
CA GLY A 317 -3.81 -4.42 -6.83
C GLY A 317 -3.85 -5.66 -5.95
N MET A 318 -4.34 -5.50 -4.74
CA MET A 318 -4.75 -6.55 -3.83
C MET A 318 -6.14 -6.23 -3.26
N LEU A 319 -6.95 -5.53 -4.04
CA LEU A 319 -8.24 -4.95 -3.60
C LEU A 319 -9.31 -5.99 -3.25
N SER A 320 -9.09 -7.27 -3.57
CA SER A 320 -10.08 -8.34 -3.40
C SER A 320 -9.66 -9.42 -2.41
N LEU A 321 -8.74 -9.15 -1.51
CA LEU A 321 -8.33 -10.09 -0.48
C LEU A 321 -9.31 -10.12 0.69
N GLY A 322 -9.38 -11.29 1.34
CA GLY A 322 -10.21 -11.51 2.51
C GLY A 322 -11.61 -12.04 2.15
N PRO A 323 -12.59 -11.89 3.06
CA PRO A 323 -13.91 -12.52 2.93
C PRO A 323 -14.75 -12.03 1.75
N TYR A 324 -14.31 -10.97 1.09
CA TYR A 324 -14.99 -10.39 -0.08
C TYR A 324 -14.30 -10.71 -1.41
N ARG A 325 -13.26 -11.52 -1.39
CA ARG A 325 -12.63 -12.00 -2.60
C ARG A 325 -13.62 -12.84 -3.39
N VAL A 326 -13.87 -12.47 -4.65
CA VAL A 326 -14.60 -13.34 -5.59
C VAL A 326 -13.65 -14.46 -5.97
N PRO A 327 -13.97 -15.73 -5.69
CA PRO A 327 -13.17 -16.85 -6.13
C PRO A 327 -12.98 -16.82 -7.64
N ASP A 328 -11.76 -17.05 -8.10
CA ASP A 328 -11.41 -17.13 -9.53
C ASP A 328 -11.67 -15.85 -10.38
N ALA A 329 -11.87 -14.69 -9.74
CA ALA A 329 -12.09 -13.42 -10.47
C ALA A 329 -11.02 -13.15 -11.54
N GLY A 330 -9.75 -13.49 -11.28
CA GLY A 330 -8.68 -13.36 -12.24
C GLY A 330 -8.78 -14.35 -13.41
N ARG A 331 -9.29 -15.55 -13.18
CA ARG A 331 -9.51 -16.57 -14.22
C ARG A 331 -10.61 -16.15 -15.18
N ASP A 332 -11.68 -15.59 -14.66
CA ASP A 332 -12.82 -15.17 -15.49
C ASP A 332 -12.48 -13.94 -16.32
N MET A 333 -11.69 -13.00 -15.79
CA MET A 333 -11.19 -11.86 -16.57
C MET A 333 -10.25 -12.26 -17.72
N ALA A 334 -9.52 -13.35 -17.60
CA ALA A 334 -8.64 -13.84 -18.67
C ALA A 334 -9.40 -14.51 -19.82
N ARG A 335 -10.72 -14.67 -19.71
CA ARG A 335 -11.59 -15.26 -20.75
C ARG A 335 -12.35 -14.25 -21.59
N ILE A 336 -12.13 -12.95 -21.35
CA ILE A 336 -12.75 -11.86 -22.10
C ILE A 336 -12.02 -11.65 -23.44
#